data_f35bf712a68adde6b19ff623d9f70eae
#
_entry.id   f35bf712a68adde6b19ff623d9f70eae
#
_cell.length_a   1.000
_cell.length_b   1.000
_cell.length_c   1.000
_cell.angle_alpha   90.00
_cell.angle_beta   90.00
_cell.angle_gamma   90.00
#
_symmetry.space_group_name_H-M   'P 1'
#
loop_
_entity.id
_entity.type
_entity.pdbx_description
1 polymer ?
#
loop_
_entity_poly.entity_id
_entity_poly.type
_entity_poly.pdbx_seq_one_letter_code
_entity_poly.pdbx_strand_id
1 'polypeptide(L)'
;MYADTERIVFIDKDAENYTTLFTTKAALTSANSEIFDTRTQAGKLVFSKPLIYGIDRDNNNVDIYLLNVDRYQDINIKSALSFEGVKISALKHGGAKISIPLKKDDELDIHAGADGKTLRIKIKYAKVELPAVVIPPVVKTPKTTTTVQKKPATGKKVIVIDPGHGGSDVGATRNGIYEKNITLDVSKKVVDLLRKKGYQVYMTRDKDETVSLQDRVAISENISPDVFVSIHVNSSNSDSPTGLETHYYKDNSLTLAKNVHASLLNHVNSKDRGLFKSKFYVINHTTAPAILVEIGFISSPIERAQLVSESRKQATAKAITEGIDDYFKK
;
A
#
# COMPACT_ATOMS: atom_id res chain seq x y z
N MET A 1 -8.92 -23.43 26.91
CA MET A 1 -7.68 -24.09 27.40
C MET A 1 -7.12 -24.84 26.20
N TYR A 2 -6.06 -24.31 25.58
CA TYR A 2 -5.34 -25.01 24.51
C TYR A 2 -4.01 -25.45 25.11
N ALA A 3 -3.85 -26.73 25.30
CA ALA A 3 -2.62 -27.33 25.79
C ALA A 3 -1.81 -27.83 24.58
N ASP A 4 -0.80 -27.07 24.22
CA ASP A 4 0.38 -27.64 23.59
C ASP A 4 1.37 -27.97 24.73
N THR A 5 1.99 -29.15 24.70
CA THR A 5 2.68 -29.79 25.82
C THR A 5 3.84 -29.00 26.42
N GLU A 6 4.13 -27.81 25.93
CA GLU A 6 5.21 -26.93 26.40
C GLU A 6 4.72 -25.55 26.93
N ARG A 7 3.40 -25.29 27.03
CA ARG A 7 2.93 -23.90 27.30
C ARG A 7 1.63 -23.89 28.10
N ILE A 8 1.66 -23.26 29.27
CA ILE A 8 0.45 -22.94 30.03
C ILE A 8 0.31 -21.42 30.05
N VAL A 9 -0.83 -20.91 29.58
CA VAL A 9 -1.16 -19.49 29.61
C VAL A 9 -2.33 -19.29 30.57
N PHE A 10 -2.13 -18.50 31.61
CA PHE A 10 -3.20 -17.99 32.46
C PHE A 10 -3.45 -16.54 32.05
N ILE A 11 -4.65 -16.25 31.59
CA ILE A 11 -5.11 -14.89 31.28
C ILE A 11 -6.10 -14.53 32.38
N ASP A 12 -5.77 -13.52 33.18
CA ASP A 12 -6.71 -12.92 34.12
C ASP A 12 -7.71 -12.03 33.36
N LYS A 13 -8.91 -11.79 33.96
CA LYS A 13 -10.00 -11.04 33.32
C LYS A 13 -9.59 -9.65 32.83
N ASP A 14 -8.55 -9.06 33.40
CA ASP A 14 -8.07 -7.72 33.03
C ASP A 14 -6.93 -7.75 31.99
N ALA A 15 -6.56 -8.92 31.46
CA ALA A 15 -5.50 -9.16 30.44
C ALA A 15 -4.17 -8.44 30.69
N GLU A 16 -4.07 -7.61 31.72
CA GLU A 16 -2.85 -6.89 32.15
C GLU A 16 -1.96 -7.73 33.06
N ASN A 17 -2.53 -8.79 33.69
CA ASN A 17 -1.85 -9.68 34.61
C ASN A 17 -1.83 -11.11 34.07
N TYR A 18 -0.89 -11.41 33.19
CA TYR A 18 -0.61 -12.78 32.80
C TYR A 18 0.84 -13.16 33.15
N THR A 19 1.01 -14.38 33.65
CA THR A 19 2.34 -14.95 33.86
C THR A 19 2.68 -15.83 32.67
N THR A 20 3.70 -15.45 31.91
CA THR A 20 4.12 -16.22 30.73
C THR A 20 5.35 -17.05 31.06
N LEU A 21 5.22 -18.35 30.82
CA LEU A 21 6.35 -19.30 30.78
C LEU A 21 6.65 -19.65 29.31
N PHE A 22 7.09 -18.65 28.52
CA PHE A 22 7.45 -18.91 27.12
C PHE A 22 8.95 -19.16 26.99
N THR A 23 9.29 -20.32 26.47
CA THR A 23 10.66 -20.63 26.10
C THR A 23 11.05 -20.08 24.74
N THR A 24 10.07 -19.66 23.90
CA THR A 24 10.34 -19.17 22.54
C THR A 24 9.40 -18.03 22.12
N LYS A 25 10.00 -16.92 21.71
CA LYS A 25 9.27 -15.76 21.20
C LYS A 25 9.11 -15.80 19.68
N ALA A 26 7.99 -15.29 19.19
CA ALA A 26 7.69 -15.15 17.77
C ALA A 26 8.08 -13.75 17.29
N ALA A 27 8.86 -13.66 16.20
CA ALA A 27 9.16 -12.40 15.55
C ALA A 27 8.24 -12.20 14.34
N LEU A 28 7.75 -10.99 14.13
CA LEU A 28 7.01 -10.65 12.91
C LEU A 28 7.95 -10.74 11.71
N THR A 29 7.59 -11.54 10.70
CA THR A 29 8.39 -11.73 9.49
C THR A 29 7.83 -10.97 8.30
N SER A 30 6.52 -10.77 8.26
CA SER A 30 5.88 -9.87 7.29
C SER A 30 4.56 -9.34 7.81
N ALA A 31 4.17 -8.17 7.32
CA ALA A 31 2.92 -7.50 7.62
C ALA A 31 2.40 -6.82 6.35
N ASN A 32 1.23 -7.20 5.89
CA ASN A 32 0.64 -6.70 4.65
C ASN A 32 -0.80 -6.26 4.90
N SER A 33 -1.21 -5.13 4.28
CA SER A 33 -2.60 -4.71 4.22
C SER A 33 -3.23 -5.12 2.90
N GLU A 34 -4.51 -5.48 2.93
CA GLU A 34 -5.32 -5.79 1.77
C GLU A 34 -6.60 -4.97 1.82
N ILE A 35 -6.91 -4.24 0.76
CA ILE A 35 -8.16 -3.50 0.62
C ILE A 35 -8.99 -4.20 -0.44
N PHE A 36 -10.12 -4.79 -0.02
CA PHE A 36 -11.00 -5.54 -0.92
C PHE A 36 -11.99 -4.63 -1.66
N ASP A 37 -12.53 -3.64 -0.94
CA ASP A 37 -13.47 -2.65 -1.46
C ASP A 37 -13.49 -1.42 -0.53
N THR A 38 -14.38 -0.45 -0.79
CA THR A 38 -14.51 0.78 0.00
C THR A 38 -14.87 0.56 1.48
N ARG A 39 -15.40 -0.63 1.82
CA ARG A 39 -15.84 -0.96 3.17
C ARG A 39 -15.09 -2.11 3.80
N THR A 40 -14.28 -2.85 3.02
CA THR A 40 -13.65 -4.07 3.49
C THR A 40 -12.14 -3.97 3.38
N GLN A 41 -11.48 -4.02 4.53
CA GLN A 41 -10.01 -4.00 4.65
C GLN A 41 -9.55 -5.22 5.44
N ALA A 42 -8.35 -5.69 5.17
CA ALA A 42 -7.72 -6.72 5.99
C ALA A 42 -6.23 -6.43 6.20
N GLY A 43 -5.72 -6.87 7.34
CA GLY A 43 -4.30 -6.97 7.61
C GLY A 43 -3.89 -8.42 7.78
N LYS A 44 -2.76 -8.81 7.20
CA LYS A 44 -2.15 -10.11 7.35
C LYS A 44 -0.81 -9.96 8.04
N LEU A 45 -0.67 -10.58 9.21
CA LEU A 45 0.56 -10.62 10.00
C LEU A 45 1.13 -12.04 9.94
N VAL A 46 2.40 -12.20 9.60
CA VAL A 46 3.09 -13.49 9.56
C VAL A 46 4.25 -13.48 10.53
N PHE A 47 4.39 -14.54 11.31
CA PHE A 47 5.38 -14.66 12.38
C PHE A 47 6.31 -15.86 12.16
N SER A 48 7.50 -15.78 12.71
CA SER A 48 8.53 -16.82 12.62
C SER A 48 8.13 -18.12 13.32
N LYS A 49 7.24 -18.05 14.32
CA LYS A 49 6.77 -19.19 15.13
C LYS A 49 5.28 -19.05 15.38
N PRO A 50 4.59 -20.12 15.80
CA PRO A 50 3.18 -20.07 16.14
C PRO A 50 2.89 -18.99 17.19
N LEU A 51 1.79 -18.24 16.95
CA LEU A 51 1.31 -17.21 17.85
C LEU A 51 0.49 -17.79 18.98
N ILE A 52 0.62 -17.14 20.14
CA ILE A 52 -0.35 -17.24 21.21
C ILE A 52 -1.03 -15.89 21.31
N TYR A 53 -2.32 -15.87 21.12
CA TYR A 53 -3.12 -14.64 21.17
C TYR A 53 -4.42 -14.86 21.90
N GLY A 54 -4.93 -13.80 22.49
CA GLY A 54 -6.27 -13.71 23.08
C GLY A 54 -7.07 -12.62 22.36
N ILE A 55 -8.39 -12.76 22.40
CA ILE A 55 -9.32 -11.75 21.86
C ILE A 55 -10.32 -11.42 22.95
N ASP A 56 -10.42 -10.13 23.27
CA ASP A 56 -11.47 -9.58 24.09
C ASP A 56 -12.37 -8.67 23.25
N ARG A 57 -13.68 -8.77 23.45
CA ARG A 57 -14.66 -8.01 22.64
C ARG A 57 -15.66 -7.34 23.58
N ASP A 58 -15.81 -6.05 23.41
CA ASP A 58 -16.93 -5.30 23.92
C ASP A 58 -17.79 -4.73 22.76
N ASN A 59 -18.82 -3.96 23.08
CA ASN A 59 -19.77 -3.45 22.08
C ASN A 59 -19.14 -2.45 21.08
N ASN A 60 -18.01 -1.85 21.41
CA ASN A 60 -17.42 -0.75 20.66
C ASN A 60 -15.93 -0.96 20.31
N ASN A 61 -15.34 -2.07 20.78
CA ASN A 61 -13.91 -2.30 20.60
C ASN A 61 -13.58 -3.79 20.60
N VAL A 62 -12.57 -4.18 19.86
CA VAL A 62 -11.96 -5.50 19.92
C VAL A 62 -10.47 -5.36 20.23
N ASP A 63 -10.06 -5.97 21.31
CA ASP A 63 -8.68 -6.03 21.75
C ASP A 63 -8.07 -7.39 21.42
N ILE A 64 -6.97 -7.40 20.67
CA ILE A 64 -6.22 -8.60 20.33
C ILE A 64 -4.89 -8.54 21.07
N TYR A 65 -4.64 -9.51 21.92
CA TYR A 65 -3.43 -9.64 22.72
C TYR A 65 -2.49 -10.65 22.05
N LEU A 66 -1.35 -10.21 21.57
CA LEU A 66 -0.29 -11.04 21.03
C LEU A 66 0.72 -11.32 22.15
N LEU A 67 0.65 -12.50 22.77
CA LEU A 67 1.30 -12.74 24.05
C LEU A 67 2.77 -13.15 23.94
N ASN A 68 3.15 -13.91 22.90
CA ASN A 68 4.51 -14.43 22.73
C ASN A 68 5.32 -13.68 21.66
N VAL A 69 4.97 -12.44 21.36
CA VAL A 69 5.69 -11.63 20.38
C VAL A 69 6.87 -10.92 21.05
N ASP A 70 8.05 -11.04 20.44
CA ASP A 70 9.24 -10.31 20.86
C ASP A 70 9.35 -8.97 20.13
N ARG A 71 9.91 -7.97 20.79
CA ARG A 71 10.23 -6.65 20.20
C ARG A 71 9.05 -5.99 19.50
N TYR A 72 7.99 -5.75 20.22
CA TYR A 72 6.84 -4.99 19.75
C TYR A 72 7.22 -3.70 18.99
N GLN A 73 8.29 -3.00 19.40
CA GLN A 73 8.71 -1.73 18.79
C GLN A 73 9.26 -1.90 17.36
N ASP A 74 9.78 -3.07 17.03
CA ASP A 74 10.28 -3.40 15.68
C ASP A 74 9.17 -3.91 14.74
N ILE A 75 7.96 -4.08 15.28
CA ILE A 75 6.84 -4.65 14.55
C ILE A 75 6.04 -3.53 13.89
N ASN A 76 6.12 -3.42 12.58
CA ASN A 76 5.33 -2.47 11.82
C ASN A 76 3.88 -2.97 11.60
N ILE A 77 3.21 -3.41 12.69
CA ILE A 77 1.81 -3.88 12.65
C ILE A 77 0.89 -2.75 12.17
N LYS A 78 1.21 -1.50 12.53
CA LYS A 78 0.40 -0.33 12.19
C LYS A 78 0.26 -0.13 10.67
N SER A 79 1.28 -0.46 9.89
CA SER A 79 1.21 -0.36 8.43
C SER A 79 0.36 -1.45 7.77
N ALA A 80 0.29 -2.63 8.41
CA ALA A 80 -0.55 -3.73 7.95
C ALA A 80 -2.02 -3.59 8.39
N LEU A 81 -2.27 -2.85 9.47
CA LEU A 81 -3.59 -2.61 10.04
C LEU A 81 -3.94 -1.13 9.87
N SER A 82 -4.11 -0.68 8.63
CA SER A 82 -4.53 0.70 8.30
C SER A 82 -6.02 0.94 8.58
N PHE A 83 -6.58 0.29 9.61
CA PHE A 83 -7.97 0.48 10.00
C PHE A 83 -8.15 1.81 10.73
N GLU A 84 -9.31 2.44 10.54
CA GLU A 84 -9.64 3.69 11.23
C GLU A 84 -9.59 3.51 12.76
N GLY A 85 -8.80 4.35 13.44
CA GLY A 85 -8.73 4.38 14.90
C GLY A 85 -7.96 3.24 15.57
N VAL A 86 -7.34 2.32 14.83
CA VAL A 86 -6.53 1.24 15.41
C VAL A 86 -5.39 1.79 16.26
N LYS A 87 -5.29 1.25 17.47
CA LYS A 87 -4.19 1.53 18.40
C LYS A 87 -3.38 0.27 18.65
N ILE A 88 -2.06 0.42 18.72
CA ILE A 88 -1.14 -0.65 19.06
C ILE A 88 -0.30 -0.20 20.22
N SER A 89 -0.23 -1.02 21.27
CA SER A 89 0.52 -0.74 22.48
C SER A 89 1.30 -1.98 22.94
N ALA A 90 2.42 -1.76 23.63
CA ALA A 90 3.14 -2.84 24.28
C ALA A 90 2.39 -3.33 25.52
N LEU A 91 2.48 -4.63 25.79
CA LEU A 91 2.02 -5.21 27.05
C LEU A 91 3.11 -5.13 28.12
N LYS A 92 2.70 -5.01 29.39
CA LYS A 92 3.59 -4.82 30.53
C LYS A 92 4.69 -5.90 30.66
N HIS A 93 4.37 -7.13 30.29
CA HIS A 93 5.27 -8.29 30.41
C HIS A 93 5.80 -8.81 29.06
N GLY A 94 5.75 -7.99 28.03
CA GLY A 94 6.10 -8.35 26.66
C GLY A 94 4.88 -8.71 25.81
N GLY A 95 5.03 -8.64 24.49
CA GLY A 95 3.91 -8.80 23.55
C GLY A 95 3.30 -7.48 23.11
N ALA A 96 2.20 -7.55 22.38
CA ALA A 96 1.50 -6.39 21.86
C ALA A 96 -0.01 -6.51 22.02
N LYS A 97 -0.67 -5.38 22.24
CA LYS A 97 -2.13 -5.24 22.22
C LYS A 97 -2.52 -4.44 20.98
N ILE A 98 -3.43 -4.96 20.19
CA ILE A 98 -4.05 -4.29 19.05
C ILE A 98 -5.49 -4.00 19.44
N SER A 99 -5.86 -2.72 19.52
CA SER A 99 -7.22 -2.27 19.83
C SER A 99 -7.88 -1.74 18.57
N ILE A 100 -9.00 -2.33 18.18
CA ILE A 100 -9.75 -2.02 16.97
C ILE A 100 -11.12 -1.46 17.39
N PRO A 101 -11.35 -0.15 17.23
CA PRO A 101 -12.68 0.41 17.51
C PRO A 101 -13.66 -0.07 16.45
N LEU A 102 -14.86 -0.48 16.89
CA LEU A 102 -15.96 -0.91 16.05
C LEU A 102 -17.14 0.05 16.22
N LYS A 103 -17.75 0.44 15.10
CA LYS A 103 -19.05 1.12 15.09
C LYS A 103 -20.15 0.05 15.06
N LYS A 104 -21.37 0.44 15.44
CA LYS A 104 -22.53 -0.43 15.34
C LYS A 104 -22.66 -0.97 13.91
N ASP A 105 -22.83 -2.27 13.78
CA ASP A 105 -22.98 -3.02 12.54
C ASP A 105 -21.68 -3.19 11.70
N ASP A 106 -20.49 -2.82 12.21
CA ASP A 106 -19.22 -3.22 11.62
C ASP A 106 -18.99 -4.72 11.86
N GLU A 107 -18.50 -5.41 10.84
CA GLU A 107 -18.16 -6.84 10.90
C GLU A 107 -16.63 -6.99 11.02
N LEU A 108 -16.17 -7.68 12.06
CA LEU A 108 -14.76 -8.01 12.25
C LEU A 108 -14.56 -9.52 12.26
N ASP A 109 -13.66 -9.99 11.42
CA ASP A 109 -13.27 -11.37 11.25
C ASP A 109 -11.78 -11.55 11.53
N ILE A 110 -11.42 -12.50 12.40
CA ILE A 110 -10.04 -12.75 12.82
C ILE A 110 -9.77 -14.24 12.63
N HIS A 111 -8.84 -14.54 11.74
CA HIS A 111 -8.43 -15.90 11.41
C HIS A 111 -6.95 -16.14 11.69
N ALA A 112 -6.64 -17.21 12.40
CA ALA A 112 -5.32 -17.79 12.44
C ALA A 112 -5.14 -18.77 11.27
N GLY A 113 -3.98 -18.72 10.61
CA GLY A 113 -3.60 -19.72 9.63
C GLY A 113 -3.42 -21.11 10.28
N ALA A 114 -3.60 -22.18 9.51
CA ALA A 114 -3.42 -23.55 9.98
C ALA A 114 -2.01 -23.85 10.53
N ASP A 115 -1.01 -23.04 10.11
CA ASP A 115 0.37 -23.10 10.60
C ASP A 115 0.56 -22.43 11.97
N GLY A 116 -0.50 -21.79 12.50
CA GLY A 116 -0.48 -20.99 13.72
C GLY A 116 0.41 -19.72 13.64
N LYS A 117 1.09 -19.50 12.51
CA LYS A 117 2.05 -18.39 12.33
C LYS A 117 1.46 -17.18 11.64
N THR A 118 0.28 -17.32 11.06
CA THR A 118 -0.42 -16.26 10.33
C THR A 118 -1.62 -15.78 11.13
N LEU A 119 -1.75 -14.46 11.31
CA LEU A 119 -2.96 -13.84 11.83
C LEU A 119 -3.52 -12.90 10.78
N ARG A 120 -4.75 -13.12 10.36
CA ARG A 120 -5.48 -12.26 9.43
C ARG A 120 -6.63 -11.60 10.16
N ILE A 121 -6.69 -10.28 10.06
CA ILE A 121 -7.72 -9.44 10.67
C ILE A 121 -8.43 -8.73 9.52
N LYS A 122 -9.72 -8.98 9.36
CA LYS A 122 -10.55 -8.39 8.30
C LYS A 122 -11.68 -7.61 8.91
N ILE A 123 -11.81 -6.35 8.54
CA ILE A 123 -12.91 -5.48 8.96
C ILE A 123 -13.77 -5.08 7.75
N LYS A 124 -15.08 -5.13 7.93
CA LYS A 124 -16.06 -4.62 6.97
C LYS A 124 -16.94 -3.59 7.67
N TYR A 125 -16.80 -2.35 7.24
CA TYR A 125 -17.55 -1.23 7.80
C TYR A 125 -19.00 -1.23 7.30
N ALA A 126 -19.96 -1.09 8.21
CA ALA A 126 -21.40 -1.09 7.89
C ALA A 126 -21.78 0.14 7.06
N LYS A 127 -21.21 1.29 7.41
CA LYS A 127 -21.39 2.55 6.67
C LYS A 127 -20.01 3.17 6.44
N VAL A 128 -19.71 3.49 5.18
CA VAL A 128 -18.76 4.54 4.88
C VAL A 128 -19.56 5.84 4.93
N GLU A 129 -19.56 6.50 6.05
CA GLU A 129 -19.79 7.93 6.02
C GLU A 129 -18.53 8.50 5.35
N LEU A 130 -18.62 8.74 4.05
CA LEU A 130 -17.71 9.71 3.45
C LEU A 130 -17.87 10.94 4.34
N PRO A 131 -16.81 11.41 5.03
CA PRO A 131 -16.95 12.66 5.76
C PRO A 131 -17.48 13.64 4.73
N ALA A 132 -18.66 14.21 5.01
CA ALA A 132 -19.08 15.42 4.29
C ALA A 132 -17.84 16.29 4.29
N VAL A 133 -17.43 16.78 3.11
CA VAL A 133 -16.26 17.65 2.97
C VAL A 133 -16.54 18.86 3.84
N VAL A 134 -16.32 18.71 5.15
CA VAL A 134 -16.18 19.81 6.08
C VAL A 134 -14.77 20.28 5.81
N ILE A 135 -14.66 21.28 4.95
CA ILE A 135 -13.47 22.12 4.88
C ILE A 135 -13.25 22.60 6.31
N PRO A 136 -12.27 22.05 7.07
CA PRO A 136 -12.01 22.56 8.41
C PRO A 136 -11.59 24.03 8.24
N PRO A 137 -12.06 24.94 9.12
CA PRO A 137 -11.54 26.29 9.11
C PRO A 137 -10.03 26.21 9.26
N VAL A 138 -9.32 26.85 8.36
CA VAL A 138 -7.86 26.88 8.26
C VAL A 138 -7.27 27.23 9.61
N VAL A 139 -6.84 26.22 10.37
CA VAL A 139 -5.92 26.43 11.49
C VAL A 139 -4.57 26.72 10.87
N LYS A 140 -4.14 27.97 11.00
CA LYS A 140 -2.83 28.44 10.55
C LYS A 140 -1.73 27.77 11.36
N THR A 141 -1.17 26.67 10.85
CA THR A 141 0.17 26.19 11.21
C THR A 141 1.14 26.60 10.10
N PRO A 142 2.44 26.84 10.42
CA PRO A 142 3.29 27.62 9.53
C PRO A 142 3.51 26.91 8.19
N LYS A 143 3.33 27.71 7.15
CA LYS A 143 3.41 27.40 5.73
C LYS A 143 4.53 26.44 5.34
N THR A 144 4.16 25.22 4.90
CA THR A 144 4.78 24.67 3.70
C THR A 144 3.71 24.79 2.61
N THR A 145 3.92 25.71 1.70
CA THR A 145 2.97 26.11 0.68
C THR A 145 2.95 25.04 -0.42
N THR A 146 2.11 24.00 -0.28
CA THR A 146 1.71 23.23 -1.44
C THR A 146 0.45 23.88 -1.99
N THR A 147 0.64 24.76 -2.94
CA THR A 147 -0.43 25.45 -3.65
C THR A 147 -1.19 24.42 -4.48
N VAL A 148 -2.40 24.05 -4.05
CA VAL A 148 -3.35 23.27 -4.86
C VAL A 148 -3.74 24.16 -6.05
N GLN A 149 -3.16 23.88 -7.21
CA GLN A 149 -3.47 24.59 -8.44
C GLN A 149 -4.62 23.86 -9.15
N LYS A 150 -5.79 24.51 -9.20
CA LYS A 150 -6.91 24.14 -10.07
C LYS A 150 -6.43 24.06 -11.52
N LYS A 151 -6.94 23.09 -12.32
CA LYS A 151 -6.59 22.92 -13.75
C LYS A 151 -6.49 24.28 -14.45
N PRO A 152 -5.31 24.70 -14.92
CA PRO A 152 -5.18 25.97 -15.61
C PRO A 152 -5.86 25.91 -16.99
N ALA A 153 -6.47 26.99 -17.41
CA ALA A 153 -7.11 27.16 -18.73
C ALA A 153 -6.08 27.24 -19.88
N THR A 154 -5.01 26.44 -19.86
CA THR A 154 -3.88 26.58 -20.81
C THR A 154 -3.99 25.66 -22.03
N GLY A 155 -5.03 24.86 -22.18
CA GLY A 155 -5.15 23.89 -23.28
C GLY A 155 -4.15 22.70 -23.22
N LYS A 156 -3.22 22.71 -22.24
CA LYS A 156 -2.23 21.63 -22.05
C LYS A 156 -2.87 20.42 -21.40
N LYS A 157 -2.45 19.23 -21.82
CA LYS A 157 -2.81 17.97 -21.13
C LYS A 157 -2.21 17.91 -19.74
N VAL A 158 -3.02 17.51 -18.79
CA VAL A 158 -2.69 17.41 -17.36
C VAL A 158 -2.54 15.94 -16.97
N ILE A 159 -1.42 15.60 -16.33
CA ILE A 159 -1.07 14.23 -15.96
C ILE A 159 -0.79 14.19 -14.47
N VAL A 160 -1.30 13.17 -13.78
CA VAL A 160 -0.91 12.85 -12.41
C VAL A 160 -0.08 11.57 -12.44
N ILE A 161 1.12 11.63 -11.89
CA ILE A 161 2.00 10.49 -11.63
C ILE A 161 1.95 10.18 -10.14
N ASP A 162 1.69 8.92 -9.83
CA ASP A 162 1.53 8.43 -8.47
C ASP A 162 2.66 7.43 -8.13
N PRO A 163 3.72 7.88 -7.43
CA PRO A 163 4.72 6.94 -6.92
C PRO A 163 4.14 6.08 -5.82
N GLY A 164 4.03 4.77 -6.03
CA GLY A 164 3.51 3.84 -5.03
C GLY A 164 4.26 3.91 -3.71
N HIS A 165 3.55 3.65 -2.59
CA HIS A 165 4.10 3.64 -1.23
C HIS A 165 4.71 4.99 -0.80
N GLY A 166 5.56 5.00 0.25
CA GLY A 166 6.25 6.20 0.73
C GLY A 166 6.21 6.36 2.25
N GLY A 167 7.22 7.00 2.82
CA GLY A 167 7.34 7.22 4.26
C GLY A 167 7.39 5.92 5.04
N SER A 168 6.43 5.72 5.95
CA SER A 168 6.31 4.50 6.75
C SER A 168 5.85 3.27 5.95
N ASP A 169 5.17 3.46 4.82
CA ASP A 169 4.82 2.40 3.88
C ASP A 169 5.98 2.18 2.91
N VAL A 170 6.79 1.17 3.18
CA VAL A 170 7.99 0.88 2.38
C VAL A 170 7.69 0.09 1.10
N GLY A 171 6.46 -0.45 0.97
CA GLY A 171 6.10 -1.37 -0.09
C GLY A 171 6.81 -2.72 0.01
N ALA A 172 6.94 -3.40 -1.10
CA ALA A 172 7.71 -4.64 -1.17
C ALA A 172 9.20 -4.38 -0.88
N THR A 173 9.83 -5.34 -0.18
CA THR A 173 11.24 -5.21 0.25
C THR A 173 12.01 -6.51 0.09
N ARG A 174 13.24 -6.43 -0.38
CA ARG A 174 14.21 -7.52 -0.44
C ARG A 174 15.63 -6.98 -0.29
N ASN A 175 16.44 -7.61 0.59
CA ASN A 175 17.86 -7.28 0.79
C ASN A 175 18.13 -5.79 1.04
N GLY A 176 17.28 -5.13 1.85
CA GLY A 176 17.42 -3.70 2.16
C GLY A 176 17.01 -2.74 1.03
N ILE A 177 16.50 -3.26 -0.08
CA ILE A 177 15.94 -2.47 -1.17
C ILE A 177 14.44 -2.34 -0.94
N TYR A 178 13.93 -1.12 -1.02
CA TYR A 178 12.53 -0.76 -0.77
C TYR A 178 11.86 -0.30 -2.07
N GLU A 179 10.66 -0.82 -2.34
CA GLU A 179 9.84 -0.42 -3.47
C GLU A 179 9.63 1.09 -3.54
N LYS A 180 9.29 1.73 -2.42
CA LYS A 180 9.03 3.18 -2.33
C LYS A 180 10.13 4.06 -2.91
N ASN A 181 11.40 3.62 -2.83
CA ASN A 181 12.54 4.37 -3.34
C ASN A 181 12.63 4.25 -4.87
N ILE A 182 12.39 3.05 -5.39
CA ILE A 182 12.41 2.79 -6.85
C ILE A 182 11.26 3.54 -7.52
N THR A 183 10.06 3.45 -6.96
CA THR A 183 8.87 4.11 -7.51
C THR A 183 9.02 5.62 -7.54
N LEU A 184 9.56 6.22 -6.47
CA LEU A 184 9.80 7.65 -6.42
C LEU A 184 10.84 8.11 -7.45
N ASP A 185 11.94 7.39 -7.58
CA ASP A 185 13.02 7.73 -8.51
C ASP A 185 12.56 7.61 -9.97
N VAL A 186 11.91 6.52 -10.34
CA VAL A 186 11.33 6.34 -11.69
C VAL A 186 10.28 7.42 -11.97
N SER A 187 9.39 7.70 -11.03
CA SER A 187 8.34 8.70 -11.19
C SER A 187 8.89 10.10 -11.43
N LYS A 188 9.94 10.51 -10.71
CA LYS A 188 10.61 11.79 -10.95
C LYS A 188 11.17 11.89 -12.37
N LYS A 189 11.78 10.82 -12.87
CA LYS A 189 12.29 10.77 -14.25
C LYS A 189 11.16 10.86 -15.29
N VAL A 190 10.03 10.19 -15.05
CA VAL A 190 8.82 10.29 -15.89
C VAL A 190 8.31 11.73 -15.91
N VAL A 191 8.20 12.37 -14.76
CA VAL A 191 7.73 13.76 -14.63
C VAL A 191 8.63 14.72 -15.40
N ASP A 192 9.95 14.57 -15.27
CA ASP A 192 10.90 15.42 -15.98
C ASP A 192 10.80 15.27 -17.52
N LEU A 193 10.64 14.04 -17.99
CA LEU A 193 10.48 13.77 -19.42
C LEU A 193 9.15 14.30 -19.96
N LEU A 194 8.04 14.11 -19.24
CA LEU A 194 6.72 14.63 -19.63
C LEU A 194 6.70 16.15 -19.61
N ARG A 195 7.30 16.80 -18.63
CA ARG A 195 7.42 18.27 -18.58
C ARG A 195 8.23 18.83 -19.75
N LYS A 196 9.32 18.18 -20.15
CA LYS A 196 10.11 18.52 -21.35
C LYS A 196 9.30 18.39 -22.65
N LYS A 197 8.30 17.50 -22.68
CA LYS A 197 7.33 17.40 -23.79
C LYS A 197 6.21 18.45 -23.75
N GLY A 198 6.18 19.31 -22.72
CA GLY A 198 5.22 20.39 -22.60
C GLY A 198 3.94 20.05 -21.83
N TYR A 199 3.83 18.83 -21.28
CA TYR A 199 2.71 18.42 -20.43
C TYR A 199 2.73 19.15 -19.08
N GLN A 200 1.56 19.33 -18.49
CA GLN A 200 1.42 19.76 -17.11
C GLN A 200 1.35 18.55 -16.20
N VAL A 201 2.36 18.38 -15.33
CA VAL A 201 2.53 17.12 -14.56
C VAL A 201 2.58 17.42 -13.07
N TYR A 202 1.75 16.69 -12.32
CA TYR A 202 1.69 16.68 -10.87
C TYR A 202 2.07 15.30 -10.35
N MET A 203 2.50 15.27 -9.09
CA MET A 203 2.80 14.03 -8.38
C MET A 203 1.92 13.93 -7.13
N THR A 204 1.54 12.71 -6.74
CA THR A 204 0.86 12.49 -5.45
C THR A 204 1.81 12.65 -4.27
N ARG A 205 3.10 12.36 -4.47
CA ARG A 205 4.22 12.68 -3.58
C ARG A 205 5.50 12.93 -4.38
N ASP A 206 6.33 13.85 -3.95
CA ASP A 206 7.62 14.17 -4.59
C ASP A 206 8.82 13.89 -3.67
N LYS A 207 8.58 13.38 -2.48
CA LYS A 207 9.57 12.99 -1.47
C LYS A 207 9.17 11.69 -0.78
N ASP A 208 10.00 11.20 0.15
CA ASP A 208 9.71 10.01 0.96
C ASP A 208 8.76 10.37 2.11
N GLU A 209 7.47 10.40 1.80
CA GLU A 209 6.39 10.68 2.74
C GLU A 209 5.23 9.71 2.54
N THR A 210 4.49 9.45 3.61
CA THR A 210 3.29 8.60 3.56
C THR A 210 2.12 9.41 3.01
N VAL A 211 1.55 8.92 1.90
CA VAL A 211 0.30 9.44 1.31
C VAL A 211 -0.69 8.28 1.26
N SER A 212 -1.84 8.43 1.91
CA SER A 212 -2.87 7.40 1.91
C SER A 212 -3.45 7.17 0.51
N LEU A 213 -4.06 6.00 0.27
CA LEU A 213 -4.72 5.71 -1.01
C LEU A 213 -5.85 6.72 -1.29
N GLN A 214 -6.56 7.14 -0.23
CA GLN A 214 -7.61 8.15 -0.31
C GLN A 214 -7.06 9.51 -0.70
N ASP A 215 -5.94 9.92 -0.10
CA ASP A 215 -5.30 11.20 -0.43
C ASP A 215 -4.76 11.21 -1.86
N ARG A 216 -4.21 10.10 -2.36
CA ARG A 216 -3.78 9.96 -3.78
C ARG A 216 -4.94 10.20 -4.74
N VAL A 217 -6.10 9.58 -4.45
CA VAL A 217 -7.33 9.82 -5.22
C VAL A 217 -7.79 11.27 -5.06
N ALA A 218 -7.84 11.81 -3.85
CA ALA A 218 -8.26 13.20 -3.61
C ALA A 218 -7.37 14.21 -4.35
N ILE A 219 -6.05 13.99 -4.37
CA ILE A 219 -5.12 14.81 -5.16
C ILE A 219 -5.48 14.74 -6.65
N SER A 220 -5.72 13.53 -7.19
CA SER A 220 -6.13 13.36 -8.57
C SER A 220 -7.44 14.09 -8.88
N GLU A 221 -8.48 13.89 -8.07
CA GLU A 221 -9.79 14.51 -8.29
C GLU A 221 -9.73 16.03 -8.21
N ASN A 222 -8.95 16.59 -7.28
CA ASN A 222 -8.75 18.03 -7.15
C ASN A 222 -8.04 18.64 -8.36
N ILE A 223 -7.13 17.91 -8.99
CA ILE A 223 -6.38 18.34 -10.18
C ILE A 223 -7.24 18.15 -11.44
N SER A 224 -8.14 17.16 -11.46
CA SER A 224 -8.92 16.72 -12.62
C SER A 224 -8.03 16.46 -13.85
N PRO A 225 -7.10 15.49 -13.77
CA PRO A 225 -6.14 15.24 -14.85
C PRO A 225 -6.81 14.59 -16.07
N ASP A 226 -6.12 14.64 -17.21
CA ASP A 226 -6.48 13.89 -18.39
C ASP A 226 -6.11 12.39 -18.27
N VAL A 227 -5.06 12.06 -17.48
CA VAL A 227 -4.67 10.68 -17.12
C VAL A 227 -4.01 10.63 -15.74
N PHE A 228 -4.16 9.47 -15.09
CA PHE A 228 -3.51 9.11 -13.83
C PHE A 228 -2.69 7.84 -14.02
N VAL A 229 -1.40 7.86 -13.62
CA VAL A 229 -0.50 6.70 -13.75
C VAL A 229 0.19 6.43 -12.42
N SER A 230 -0.15 5.30 -11.80
CA SER A 230 0.51 4.80 -10.59
C SER A 230 1.66 3.86 -10.97
N ILE A 231 2.80 3.99 -10.29
CA ILE A 231 4.03 3.23 -10.58
C ILE A 231 4.40 2.41 -9.36
N HIS A 232 4.51 1.09 -9.55
CA HIS A 232 4.76 0.08 -8.53
C HIS A 232 5.85 -0.91 -8.93
N VAL A 233 6.33 -1.69 -7.97
CA VAL A 233 7.24 -2.82 -8.17
C VAL A 233 6.65 -4.05 -7.52
N ASN A 234 6.33 -5.05 -8.31
CA ASN A 234 5.71 -6.29 -7.89
C ASN A 234 6.61 -7.13 -6.98
N SER A 235 6.00 -8.04 -6.25
CA SER A 235 6.71 -9.00 -5.40
C SER A 235 5.98 -10.34 -5.35
N SER A 236 6.74 -11.41 -5.12
CA SER A 236 6.22 -12.77 -4.93
C SER A 236 6.90 -13.42 -3.74
N ASN A 237 6.27 -14.48 -3.20
CA ASN A 237 6.90 -15.35 -2.21
C ASN A 237 8.03 -16.20 -2.79
N SER A 238 8.10 -16.33 -4.12
CA SER A 238 9.17 -16.99 -4.87
C SER A 238 10.04 -15.96 -5.56
N ASP A 239 11.31 -16.27 -5.73
CA ASP A 239 12.29 -15.44 -6.45
C ASP A 239 12.19 -15.62 -7.98
N SER A 240 11.39 -16.59 -8.45
CA SER A 240 11.26 -16.94 -9.87
C SER A 240 10.44 -15.98 -10.73
N PRO A 241 9.33 -15.36 -10.23
CA PRO A 241 8.54 -14.46 -11.06
C PRO A 241 9.33 -13.23 -11.51
N THR A 242 9.19 -12.92 -12.80
CA THR A 242 9.75 -11.73 -13.46
C THR A 242 8.73 -11.18 -14.43
N GLY A 243 8.86 -9.93 -14.83
CA GLY A 243 8.08 -9.37 -15.92
C GLY A 243 7.35 -8.06 -15.58
N LEU A 244 6.71 -7.54 -16.61
CA LEU A 244 5.96 -6.30 -16.58
C LEU A 244 4.46 -6.61 -16.59
N GLU A 245 3.71 -5.94 -15.71
CA GLU A 245 2.25 -5.99 -15.69
C GLU A 245 1.68 -4.58 -15.78
N THR A 246 0.54 -4.42 -16.44
CA THR A 246 -0.19 -3.16 -16.42
C THR A 246 -1.63 -3.41 -16.06
N HIS A 247 -2.09 -2.74 -15.03
CA HIS A 247 -3.43 -2.88 -14.48
C HIS A 247 -4.28 -1.67 -14.84
N TYR A 248 -5.53 -1.93 -15.20
CA TYR A 248 -6.57 -0.94 -15.40
C TYR A 248 -7.87 -1.43 -14.76
N TYR A 249 -8.83 -0.57 -14.56
CA TYR A 249 -10.15 -0.97 -14.04
C TYR A 249 -11.29 -0.52 -14.94
N LYS A 250 -11.32 0.75 -15.32
CA LYS A 250 -12.37 1.34 -16.16
C LYS A 250 -12.06 1.13 -17.63
N ASP A 251 -13.11 0.97 -18.44
CA ASP A 251 -12.94 0.70 -19.88
C ASP A 251 -12.28 1.88 -20.62
N ASN A 252 -12.51 3.13 -20.17
CA ASN A 252 -11.82 4.31 -20.71
C ASN A 252 -10.30 4.32 -20.47
N SER A 253 -9.81 3.46 -19.56
CA SER A 253 -8.38 3.33 -19.24
C SER A 253 -7.65 2.30 -20.10
N LEU A 254 -8.39 1.44 -20.82
CA LEU A 254 -7.81 0.32 -21.59
C LEU A 254 -6.84 0.80 -22.67
N THR A 255 -7.16 1.89 -23.37
CA THR A 255 -6.29 2.42 -24.43
C THR A 255 -4.99 2.96 -23.85
N LEU A 256 -5.04 3.67 -22.72
CA LEU A 256 -3.86 4.12 -21.99
C LEU A 256 -3.01 2.93 -21.53
N ALA A 257 -3.65 1.90 -20.95
CA ALA A 257 -2.97 0.68 -20.52
C ALA A 257 -2.22 -0.01 -21.67
N LYS A 258 -2.88 -0.18 -22.82
CA LYS A 258 -2.26 -0.78 -24.01
C LYS A 258 -1.05 0.00 -24.52
N ASN A 259 -1.16 1.32 -24.60
CA ASN A 259 -0.06 2.15 -25.12
C ASN A 259 1.15 2.14 -24.17
N VAL A 260 0.93 2.31 -22.86
CA VAL A 260 2.01 2.29 -21.89
C VAL A 260 2.64 0.91 -21.77
N HIS A 261 1.85 -0.15 -21.78
CA HIS A 261 2.35 -1.53 -21.70
C HIS A 261 3.21 -1.89 -22.93
N ALA A 262 2.72 -1.60 -24.14
CA ALA A 262 3.46 -1.84 -25.38
C ALA A 262 4.79 -1.06 -25.38
N SER A 263 4.77 0.19 -24.96
CA SER A 263 5.98 1.00 -24.83
C SER A 263 6.96 0.44 -23.79
N LEU A 264 6.47 -0.06 -22.65
CA LEU A 264 7.31 -0.75 -21.66
C LEU A 264 8.02 -1.97 -22.26
N LEU A 265 7.30 -2.81 -23.00
CA LEU A 265 7.88 -4.00 -23.66
C LEU A 265 8.92 -3.63 -24.73
N ASN A 266 8.78 -2.50 -25.41
CA ASN A 266 9.72 -2.05 -26.42
C ASN A 266 11.03 -1.49 -25.84
N HIS A 267 11.01 -0.94 -24.64
CA HIS A 267 12.17 -0.26 -24.04
C HIS A 267 12.83 -1.04 -22.92
N VAL A 268 12.09 -1.96 -22.33
CA VAL A 268 12.52 -2.69 -21.15
C VAL A 268 12.61 -4.17 -21.48
N ASN A 269 13.82 -4.70 -21.50
CA ASN A 269 14.02 -6.13 -21.70
C ASN A 269 13.53 -6.92 -20.45
N SER A 270 12.25 -7.29 -20.45
CA SER A 270 11.60 -8.05 -19.38
C SER A 270 10.44 -8.85 -19.96
N LYS A 271 10.00 -9.87 -19.22
CA LYS A 271 8.92 -10.75 -19.64
C LYS A 271 7.59 -9.97 -19.72
N ASP A 272 6.85 -10.18 -20.79
CA ASP A 272 5.45 -9.74 -20.89
C ASP A 272 4.57 -10.63 -20.01
N ARG A 273 3.88 -10.00 -19.04
CA ARG A 273 2.87 -10.66 -18.21
C ARG A 273 1.45 -10.22 -18.56
N GLY A 274 1.30 -9.16 -19.35
CA GLY A 274 0.03 -8.71 -19.91
C GLY A 274 -0.66 -7.59 -19.16
N LEU A 275 -1.92 -7.40 -19.60
CA LEU A 275 -2.84 -6.41 -19.07
C LEU A 275 -3.89 -7.08 -18.18
N PHE A 276 -4.15 -6.48 -17.01
CA PHE A 276 -5.09 -7.01 -16.03
C PHE A 276 -6.19 -6.00 -15.69
N LYS A 277 -7.43 -6.47 -15.65
CA LYS A 277 -8.54 -5.67 -15.10
C LYS A 277 -8.59 -5.89 -13.58
N SER A 278 -8.08 -4.92 -12.81
CA SER A 278 -7.86 -5.05 -11.36
C SER A 278 -8.50 -3.93 -10.56
N LYS A 279 -9.08 -4.25 -9.40
CA LYS A 279 -9.75 -3.29 -8.52
C LYS A 279 -8.79 -2.59 -7.54
N PHE A 280 -7.57 -2.23 -7.97
CA PHE A 280 -6.70 -1.42 -7.12
C PHE A 280 -7.34 -0.07 -6.80
N TYR A 281 -7.23 0.36 -5.55
CA TYR A 281 -7.98 1.49 -5.02
C TYR A 281 -7.82 2.74 -5.88
N VAL A 282 -6.58 3.16 -6.15
CA VAL A 282 -6.29 4.41 -6.86
C VAL A 282 -6.82 4.43 -8.30
N ILE A 283 -6.76 3.31 -9.03
CA ILE A 283 -7.26 3.24 -10.42
C ILE A 283 -8.76 2.97 -10.52
N ASN A 284 -9.37 2.50 -9.43
CA ASN A 284 -10.82 2.28 -9.36
C ASN A 284 -11.56 3.55 -8.96
N HIS A 285 -11.01 4.36 -8.04
CA HIS A 285 -11.71 5.51 -7.45
C HIS A 285 -11.42 6.86 -8.15
N THR A 286 -10.29 7.03 -8.85
CA THR A 286 -10.08 8.24 -9.66
C THR A 286 -11.01 8.28 -10.89
N THR A 287 -11.53 9.44 -11.25
CA THR A 287 -12.44 9.62 -12.40
C THR A 287 -11.72 9.63 -13.74
N ALA A 288 -10.48 10.08 -13.78
CA ALA A 288 -9.62 10.09 -14.97
C ALA A 288 -9.35 8.66 -15.50
N PRO A 289 -9.03 8.49 -16.80
CA PRO A 289 -8.36 7.30 -17.28
C PRO A 289 -7.14 7.00 -16.45
N ALA A 290 -7.10 5.79 -15.82
CA ALA A 290 -6.12 5.48 -14.78
C ALA A 290 -5.55 4.07 -14.96
N ILE A 291 -4.23 3.96 -14.78
CA ILE A 291 -3.50 2.69 -14.81
C ILE A 291 -2.53 2.58 -13.63
N LEU A 292 -2.20 1.35 -13.29
CA LEU A 292 -1.09 1.02 -12.39
C LEU A 292 -0.13 0.11 -13.16
N VAL A 293 1.15 0.45 -13.15
CA VAL A 293 2.20 -0.31 -13.82
C VAL A 293 3.12 -0.96 -12.79
N GLU A 294 3.31 -2.28 -12.93
CA GLU A 294 4.29 -3.07 -12.20
C GLU A 294 5.53 -3.21 -13.07
N ILE A 295 6.59 -2.48 -12.71
CA ILE A 295 7.78 -2.31 -13.57
C ILE A 295 8.81 -3.43 -13.43
N GLY A 296 8.47 -4.53 -12.77
CA GLY A 296 9.30 -5.70 -12.50
C GLY A 296 9.06 -6.25 -11.10
N PHE A 297 9.74 -7.35 -10.76
CA PHE A 297 9.61 -8.02 -9.47
C PHE A 297 10.83 -7.80 -8.57
N ILE A 298 10.63 -7.15 -7.41
CA ILE A 298 11.71 -6.95 -6.42
C ILE A 298 12.13 -8.28 -5.76
N SER A 299 11.25 -9.28 -5.75
CA SER A 299 11.56 -10.64 -5.28
C SER A 299 12.62 -11.32 -6.16
N SER A 300 12.61 -11.11 -7.48
CA SER A 300 13.60 -11.68 -8.40
C SER A 300 14.97 -11.05 -8.21
N PRO A 301 16.03 -11.83 -7.93
CA PRO A 301 17.39 -11.30 -7.79
C PRO A 301 17.88 -10.56 -9.04
N ILE A 302 17.54 -11.07 -10.22
CA ILE A 302 17.93 -10.49 -11.51
C ILE A 302 17.22 -9.15 -11.74
N GLU A 303 15.88 -9.13 -11.64
CA GLU A 303 15.13 -7.88 -11.85
C GLU A 303 15.40 -6.86 -10.75
N ARG A 304 15.57 -7.29 -9.50
CA ARG A 304 15.94 -6.40 -8.40
C ARG A 304 17.26 -5.66 -8.67
N ALA A 305 18.29 -6.35 -9.16
CA ALA A 305 19.55 -5.72 -9.54
C ALA A 305 19.36 -4.72 -10.70
N GLN A 306 18.49 -5.03 -11.64
CA GLN A 306 18.13 -4.13 -12.74
C GLN A 306 17.33 -2.93 -12.25
N LEU A 307 16.30 -3.12 -11.43
CA LEU A 307 15.40 -2.09 -10.93
C LEU A 307 16.11 -0.97 -10.17
N VAL A 308 17.25 -1.26 -9.52
CA VAL A 308 18.06 -0.24 -8.85
C VAL A 308 19.08 0.42 -9.78
N SER A 309 19.33 -0.13 -10.97
CA SER A 309 20.27 0.44 -11.93
C SER A 309 19.69 1.70 -12.61
N GLU A 310 20.54 2.68 -12.83
CA GLU A 310 20.15 3.94 -13.48
C GLU A 310 19.64 3.71 -14.90
N SER A 311 20.28 2.81 -15.65
CA SER A 311 19.90 2.48 -17.02
C SER A 311 18.47 1.92 -17.10
N ARG A 312 18.10 1.00 -16.20
CA ARG A 312 16.74 0.43 -16.14
C ARG A 312 15.70 1.47 -15.76
N LYS A 313 16.00 2.32 -14.78
CA LYS A 313 15.09 3.40 -14.34
C LYS A 313 14.84 4.39 -15.48
N GLN A 314 15.88 4.77 -16.23
CA GLN A 314 15.76 5.66 -17.38
C GLN A 314 14.96 5.01 -18.52
N ALA A 315 15.23 3.75 -18.86
CA ALA A 315 14.48 3.02 -19.87
C ALA A 315 12.99 2.91 -19.50
N THR A 316 12.69 2.57 -18.24
CA THR A 316 11.30 2.49 -17.73
C THR A 316 10.61 3.86 -17.78
N ALA A 317 11.29 4.92 -17.35
CA ALA A 317 10.73 6.27 -17.38
C ALA A 317 10.47 6.75 -18.81
N LYS A 318 11.39 6.50 -19.75
CA LYS A 318 11.21 6.77 -21.17
C LYS A 318 9.99 6.03 -21.72
N ALA A 319 9.88 4.73 -21.43
CA ALA A 319 8.77 3.90 -21.88
C ALA A 319 7.40 4.43 -21.40
N ILE A 320 7.27 4.71 -20.11
CA ILE A 320 6.01 5.25 -19.55
C ILE A 320 5.68 6.59 -20.22
N THR A 321 6.68 7.46 -20.38
CA THR A 321 6.51 8.77 -21.02
C THR A 321 6.04 8.65 -22.47
N GLU A 322 6.64 7.77 -23.27
CA GLU A 322 6.26 7.57 -24.67
C GLU A 322 4.87 6.93 -24.79
N GLY A 323 4.55 5.96 -23.94
CA GLY A 323 3.22 5.35 -23.93
C GLY A 323 2.09 6.35 -23.59
N ILE A 324 2.35 7.29 -22.68
CA ILE A 324 1.42 8.40 -22.37
C ILE A 324 1.32 9.36 -23.56
N ASP A 325 2.45 9.72 -24.16
CA ASP A 325 2.51 10.62 -25.33
C ASP A 325 1.72 10.03 -26.52
N ASP A 326 1.90 8.73 -26.79
CA ASP A 326 1.18 8.01 -27.83
C ASP A 326 -0.35 7.90 -27.57
N TYR A 327 -0.74 7.85 -26.30
CA TYR A 327 -2.15 7.92 -25.93
C TYR A 327 -2.78 9.26 -26.32
N PHE A 328 -2.07 10.37 -26.15
CA PHE A 328 -2.58 11.71 -26.46
C PHE A 328 -2.50 12.09 -27.95
N LYS A 329 -1.70 11.38 -28.77
CA LYS A 329 -1.60 11.64 -30.19
C LYS A 329 -2.72 10.99 -31.02
N LYS A 330 -3.52 10.14 -30.41
CA LYS A 330 -4.69 9.52 -31.02
C LYS A 330 -5.92 10.38 -30.84
#